data_34262162bdce89489c3afed22f8479d4
#
_entry.id   34262162bdce89489c3afed22f8479d4
#
_cell.length_a   1.000
_cell.length_b   1.000
_cell.length_c   1.000
_cell.angle_alpha   90.00
_cell.angle_beta   90.00
_cell.angle_gamma   90.00
#
_symmetry.space_group_name_H-M   'P 1'
#
loop_
_entity.id
_entity.type
_entity.pdbx_description
1 polymer ?
#
loop_
_entity_poly.entity_id
_entity_poly.type
_entity_poly.pdbx_seq_one_letter_code
_entity_poly.pdbx_strand_id
1 'polypeptide(L)'
;MQEKEQPIIDIPTRVPEKTLRPKQGSNIGEAIDKFAYFPKPKSTPGVLGWDAAINDLAVNIALDERWYYNDEDKLTKPILKNYLSYTFERLQYEDEIERKKAQKEDRQPRLKILENEKNAIFNTGLVDSIYDPIYAFFSRNTGKYASVTQPWVFIAFATANSYYQNIITDFAYKPIRAEYFTNPSDLYYDCNAQKPTINWEHIIKDNIERLPIGFVKKGATDGYPFIENVEALPKPQRRDYYDKLAQAIYNDEDWLQFLTTRFRNALDIALSRVAWNYKTAIPVYYVTDHKLSLLLPLALEKKGVIDVALVCEHKMDEASGVNNYVGRTIFTLQMAYNNARLITRPDSDWLMADMCITK
;
A
#
# COMPACT_ATOMS: atom_id res chain seq x y z
N MET A 1 5.56 51.53 4.36
CA MET A 1 5.43 50.16 4.87
C MET A 1 5.23 49.28 3.66
N GLN A 2 6.26 48.58 3.21
CA GLN A 2 6.16 47.66 2.07
C GLN A 2 5.77 46.29 2.63
N GLU A 3 4.62 45.78 2.17
CA GLU A 3 4.23 44.38 2.40
C GLU A 3 5.21 43.45 1.70
N LYS A 4 5.84 42.58 2.47
CA LYS A 4 6.67 41.49 1.95
C LYS A 4 5.74 40.38 1.47
N GLU A 5 5.68 40.21 0.16
CA GLU A 5 5.10 39.00 -0.46
C GLU A 5 5.83 37.74 0.06
N GLN A 6 5.07 36.82 0.62
CA GLN A 6 5.59 35.50 0.99
C GLN A 6 5.83 34.69 -0.28
N PRO A 7 6.93 33.91 -0.35
CA PRO A 7 7.18 33.07 -1.52
C PRO A 7 6.13 31.97 -1.64
N ILE A 8 5.49 31.90 -2.81
CA ILE A 8 4.61 30.80 -3.21
C ILE A 8 5.51 29.56 -3.29
N ILE A 9 5.31 28.60 -2.36
CA ILE A 9 5.96 27.29 -2.41
C ILE A 9 5.29 26.53 -3.55
N ASP A 10 6.05 26.33 -4.63
CA ASP A 10 5.66 25.53 -5.79
C ASP A 10 5.51 24.07 -5.34
N ILE A 11 4.25 23.63 -5.09
CA ILE A 11 3.93 22.25 -4.75
C ILE A 11 3.94 21.48 -6.08
N PRO A 12 4.80 20.43 -6.25
CA PRO A 12 4.85 19.69 -7.49
C PRO A 12 3.47 19.11 -7.83
N THR A 13 2.86 19.64 -8.87
CA THR A 13 1.63 19.15 -9.47
C THR A 13 1.93 17.87 -10.24
N ARG A 14 1.31 16.77 -9.85
CA ARG A 14 1.28 15.42 -10.40
C ARG A 14 2.26 14.42 -9.79
N VAL A 15 1.72 13.65 -8.87
CA VAL A 15 2.18 12.28 -8.62
C VAL A 15 1.74 11.42 -9.82
N PRO A 16 2.64 10.68 -10.47
CA PRO A 16 2.26 9.83 -11.60
C PRO A 16 1.25 8.77 -11.14
N GLU A 17 0.09 8.75 -11.77
CA GLU A 17 -1.06 7.87 -11.52
C GLU A 17 -0.77 6.36 -11.71
N LYS A 18 0.49 5.99 -11.98
CA LYS A 18 0.88 4.65 -12.44
C LYS A 18 1.08 3.59 -11.36
N THR A 19 1.15 3.95 -10.07
CA THR A 19 1.64 3.03 -9.02
C THR A 19 0.64 2.62 -7.95
N LEU A 20 -0.56 3.17 -7.91
CA LEU A 20 -1.54 2.91 -6.82
C LEU A 20 -2.62 1.88 -7.17
N ARG A 21 -2.67 1.38 -8.40
CA ARG A 21 -3.59 0.31 -8.78
C ARG A 21 -2.79 -0.98 -8.93
N PRO A 22 -3.18 -2.10 -8.29
CA PRO A 22 -2.72 -3.38 -8.79
C PRO A 22 -3.03 -3.42 -10.28
N LYS A 23 -2.02 -3.62 -11.12
CA LYS A 23 -2.24 -3.74 -12.57
C LYS A 23 -3.27 -4.84 -12.77
N GLN A 24 -4.51 -4.47 -13.16
CA GLN A 24 -5.51 -5.45 -13.58
C GLN A 24 -4.87 -6.27 -14.71
N GLY A 25 -4.53 -7.52 -14.43
CA GLY A 25 -4.01 -8.47 -15.40
C GLY A 25 -2.64 -9.09 -15.10
N SER A 26 -1.79 -8.53 -14.23
CA SER A 26 -0.61 -9.26 -13.74
C SER A 26 -0.81 -9.62 -12.28
N ASN A 27 -0.94 -10.90 -11.99
CA ASN A 27 -1.06 -11.42 -10.63
C ASN A 27 0.25 -11.34 -9.83
N ILE A 28 1.32 -10.79 -10.41
CA ILE A 28 2.66 -10.71 -9.85
C ILE A 28 3.21 -9.29 -10.05
N GLY A 29 3.86 -8.72 -9.05
CA GLY A 29 4.50 -7.42 -9.14
C GLY A 29 5.65 -7.41 -10.14
N GLU A 30 5.83 -6.29 -10.84
CA GLU A 30 6.82 -6.18 -11.93
C GLU A 30 8.24 -6.49 -11.45
N ALA A 31 8.61 -6.10 -10.24
CA ALA A 31 9.94 -6.30 -9.70
C ALA A 31 10.24 -7.77 -9.45
N ILE A 32 9.34 -8.49 -8.79
CA ILE A 32 9.52 -9.92 -8.51
C ILE A 32 9.35 -10.78 -9.77
N ASP A 33 8.50 -10.34 -10.72
CA ASP A 33 8.34 -11.01 -12.03
C ASP A 33 9.62 -10.92 -12.88
N LYS A 34 10.31 -9.79 -12.85
CA LYS A 34 11.63 -9.65 -13.50
C LYS A 34 12.73 -10.44 -12.80
N PHE A 35 12.62 -10.60 -11.48
CA PHE A 35 13.61 -11.29 -10.68
C PHE A 35 13.54 -12.81 -10.85
N ALA A 36 12.34 -13.40 -10.77
CA ALA A 36 12.21 -14.85 -10.73
C ALA A 36 11.05 -15.40 -11.57
N TYR A 37 11.30 -16.52 -12.20
CA TYR A 37 10.29 -17.36 -12.83
C TYR A 37 9.65 -18.29 -11.79
N PHE A 38 8.31 -18.36 -11.78
CA PHE A 38 7.52 -19.25 -10.93
C PHE A 38 6.99 -20.42 -11.78
N PRO A 39 7.56 -21.63 -11.64
CA PRO A 39 7.16 -22.78 -12.44
C PRO A 39 5.71 -23.18 -12.20
N LYS A 40 4.97 -23.50 -13.26
CA LYS A 40 3.62 -24.04 -13.15
C LYS A 40 3.65 -25.41 -12.48
N PRO A 41 2.76 -25.68 -11.51
CA PRO A 41 2.69 -27.00 -10.88
C PRO A 41 2.22 -28.05 -11.90
N LYS A 42 2.87 -29.20 -11.89
CA LYS A 42 2.48 -30.33 -12.77
C LYS A 42 1.13 -30.94 -12.38
N SER A 43 0.82 -30.89 -11.08
CA SER A 43 -0.37 -31.51 -10.48
C SER A 43 -1.68 -30.77 -10.76
N THR A 44 -1.61 -29.50 -11.18
CA THR A 44 -2.80 -28.64 -11.34
C THR A 44 -2.70 -27.86 -12.66
N PRO A 45 -3.06 -28.50 -13.81
CA PRO A 45 -3.07 -27.83 -15.10
C PRO A 45 -3.93 -26.57 -15.09
N GLY A 46 -3.42 -25.48 -15.69
CA GLY A 46 -4.13 -24.20 -15.78
C GLY A 46 -3.87 -23.22 -14.63
N VAL A 47 -3.31 -23.65 -13.49
CA VAL A 47 -2.93 -22.75 -12.39
C VAL A 47 -1.58 -22.11 -12.72
N LEU A 48 -1.48 -20.79 -12.54
CA LEU A 48 -0.21 -20.07 -12.69
C LEU A 48 0.73 -20.44 -11.55
N GLY A 49 2.04 -20.50 -11.84
CA GLY A 49 3.05 -20.86 -10.85
C GLY A 49 3.08 -19.93 -9.65
N TRP A 50 2.90 -18.62 -9.88
CA TRP A 50 2.78 -17.64 -8.82
C TRP A 50 1.56 -17.90 -7.94
N ASP A 51 0.38 -18.16 -8.53
CA ASP A 51 -0.84 -18.42 -7.77
C ASP A 51 -0.74 -19.67 -6.91
N ALA A 52 -0.09 -20.73 -7.43
CA ALA A 52 0.16 -21.94 -6.67
C ALA A 52 1.09 -21.70 -5.48
N ALA A 53 2.19 -20.97 -5.69
CA ALA A 53 3.14 -20.62 -4.63
C ALA A 53 2.49 -19.78 -3.53
N ILE A 54 1.66 -18.78 -3.90
CA ILE A 54 0.91 -17.93 -2.98
C ILE A 54 -0.11 -18.73 -2.18
N ASN A 55 -0.84 -19.64 -2.84
CA ASN A 55 -1.81 -20.46 -2.15
C ASN A 55 -1.14 -21.44 -1.17
N ASP A 56 -0.03 -22.06 -1.55
CA ASP A 56 0.74 -22.93 -0.67
C ASP A 56 1.27 -22.15 0.55
N LEU A 57 1.83 -20.96 0.34
CA LEU A 57 2.28 -20.10 1.43
C LEU A 57 1.15 -19.75 2.40
N ALA A 58 -0.02 -19.37 1.89
CA ALA A 58 -1.15 -18.94 2.71
C ALA A 58 -1.82 -20.06 3.50
N VAL A 59 -1.84 -21.29 2.95
CA VAL A 59 -2.62 -22.41 3.51
C VAL A 59 -1.76 -23.33 4.37
N ASN A 60 -0.51 -23.55 3.97
CA ASN A 60 0.32 -24.60 4.55
C ASN A 60 1.51 -24.08 5.36
N ILE A 61 1.93 -22.82 5.18
CA ILE A 61 3.22 -22.35 5.70
C ILE A 61 3.06 -21.15 6.63
N ALA A 62 2.38 -20.10 6.18
CA ALA A 62 2.26 -18.86 6.96
C ALA A 62 1.25 -18.99 8.08
N LEU A 63 1.43 -18.17 9.11
CA LEU A 63 0.42 -17.96 10.17
C LEU A 63 -0.93 -17.64 9.51
N ASP A 64 -1.99 -18.28 10.01
CA ASP A 64 -3.33 -18.13 9.45
C ASP A 64 -3.80 -16.66 9.50
N GLU A 65 -4.13 -16.14 8.32
CA GLU A 65 -4.62 -14.79 8.12
C GLU A 65 -5.60 -14.76 6.94
N ARG A 66 -6.58 -13.85 7.03
CA ARG A 66 -7.48 -13.59 5.93
C ARG A 66 -6.79 -12.77 4.83
N TRP A 67 -6.35 -13.45 3.77
CA TRP A 67 -5.63 -12.88 2.63
C TRP A 67 -6.53 -12.48 1.44
N TYR A 68 -7.83 -12.28 1.68
CA TYR A 68 -8.84 -11.96 0.67
C TYR A 68 -9.92 -11.06 1.26
N TYR A 69 -10.60 -10.29 0.40
CA TYR A 69 -11.65 -9.36 0.81
C TYR A 69 -13.02 -10.06 0.89
N ASN A 70 -13.37 -10.83 -0.14
CA ASN A 70 -14.62 -11.55 -0.28
C ASN A 70 -14.37 -13.03 -0.62
N ASP A 71 -15.42 -13.84 -0.63
CA ASP A 71 -15.29 -15.28 -0.90
C ASP A 71 -14.86 -15.60 -2.35
N GLU A 72 -15.15 -14.73 -3.31
CA GLU A 72 -14.71 -14.86 -4.70
C GLU A 72 -13.18 -14.75 -4.81
N ASP A 73 -12.57 -13.94 -3.97
CA ASP A 73 -11.12 -13.71 -3.91
C ASP A 73 -10.36 -14.76 -3.08
N LYS A 74 -11.08 -15.69 -2.44
CA LYS A 74 -10.48 -16.65 -1.50
C LYS A 74 -9.37 -17.50 -2.13
N LEU A 75 -9.51 -17.87 -3.40
CA LEU A 75 -8.50 -18.66 -4.10
C LEU A 75 -7.34 -17.82 -4.65
N THR A 76 -7.60 -16.56 -4.98
CA THR A 76 -6.62 -15.68 -5.62
C THR A 76 -5.69 -14.97 -4.64
N LYS A 77 -6.09 -14.87 -3.35
CA LYS A 77 -5.29 -14.24 -2.27
C LYS A 77 -4.73 -12.86 -2.62
N PRO A 78 -5.56 -11.90 -3.07
CA PRO A 78 -5.07 -10.63 -3.60
C PRO A 78 -4.26 -9.80 -2.59
N ILE A 79 -4.61 -9.88 -1.29
CA ILE A 79 -3.89 -9.19 -0.24
C ILE A 79 -2.45 -9.72 -0.11
N LEU A 80 -2.27 -11.07 -0.10
CA LEU A 80 -0.95 -11.67 0.01
C LEU A 80 -0.08 -11.42 -1.22
N LYS A 81 -0.66 -11.47 -2.42
CA LYS A 81 0.03 -11.12 -3.66
C LYS A 81 0.55 -9.69 -3.64
N ASN A 82 -0.31 -8.76 -3.24
CA ASN A 82 0.04 -7.36 -3.11
C ASN A 82 1.14 -7.17 -2.04
N TYR A 83 0.98 -7.79 -0.88
CA TYR A 83 1.96 -7.75 0.20
C TYR A 83 3.35 -8.20 -0.25
N LEU A 84 3.47 -9.39 -0.86
CA LEU A 84 4.77 -9.91 -1.30
C LEU A 84 5.37 -9.07 -2.43
N SER A 85 4.57 -8.59 -3.37
CA SER A 85 5.04 -7.74 -4.46
C SER A 85 5.68 -6.45 -3.95
N TYR A 86 5.00 -5.74 -3.08
CA TYR A 86 5.52 -4.49 -2.52
C TYR A 86 6.62 -4.71 -1.47
N THR A 87 6.57 -5.80 -0.71
CA THR A 87 7.67 -6.16 0.19
C THR A 87 8.95 -6.41 -0.60
N PHE A 88 8.87 -7.11 -1.74
CA PHE A 88 10.04 -7.32 -2.59
C PHE A 88 10.57 -6.01 -3.21
N GLU A 89 9.69 -5.14 -3.71
CA GLU A 89 10.08 -3.79 -4.18
C GLU A 89 10.75 -2.97 -3.07
N ARG A 90 10.25 -3.06 -1.84
CA ARG A 90 10.86 -2.39 -0.68
C ARG A 90 12.24 -2.94 -0.38
N LEU A 91 12.44 -4.26 -0.39
CA LEU A 91 13.75 -4.87 -0.20
C LEU A 91 14.76 -4.41 -1.27
N GLN A 92 14.35 -4.36 -2.54
CA GLN A 92 15.21 -3.84 -3.61
C GLN A 92 15.60 -2.37 -3.40
N TYR A 93 14.64 -1.54 -3.00
CA TYR A 93 14.89 -0.13 -2.69
C TYR A 93 15.87 0.04 -1.53
N GLU A 94 15.72 -0.71 -0.46
CA GLU A 94 16.63 -0.70 0.68
C GLU A 94 18.03 -1.18 0.31
N ASP A 95 18.12 -2.22 -0.52
CA ASP A 95 19.40 -2.73 -1.03
C ASP A 95 20.12 -1.71 -1.92
N GLU A 96 19.37 -0.92 -2.72
CA GLU A 96 19.94 0.15 -3.52
C GLU A 96 20.52 1.27 -2.64
N ILE A 97 19.80 1.68 -1.59
CA ILE A 97 20.29 2.65 -0.61
C ILE A 97 21.53 2.13 0.09
N GLU A 98 21.51 0.88 0.54
CA GLU A 98 22.62 0.26 1.25
C GLU A 98 23.88 0.15 0.35
N ARG A 99 23.73 -0.20 -0.94
CA ARG A 99 24.87 -0.20 -1.87
C ARG A 99 25.49 1.19 -2.03
N LYS A 100 24.66 2.23 -2.16
CA LYS A 100 25.14 3.62 -2.26
C LYS A 100 25.86 4.07 -0.98
N LYS A 101 25.33 3.68 0.19
CA LYS A 101 25.93 3.97 1.48
C LYS A 101 27.25 3.24 1.66
N ALA A 102 27.27 1.94 1.42
CA ALA A 102 28.47 1.10 1.55
C ALA A 102 29.59 1.57 0.62
N GLN A 103 29.26 1.99 -0.61
CA GLN A 103 30.23 2.57 -1.54
C GLN A 103 30.89 3.86 -1.00
N LYS A 104 30.11 4.74 -0.35
CA LYS A 104 30.64 5.97 0.26
C LYS A 104 31.50 5.69 1.48
N GLU A 105 31.20 4.63 2.22
CA GLU A 105 31.88 4.22 3.45
C GLU A 105 33.02 3.22 3.19
N ASP A 106 33.29 2.88 1.93
CA ASP A 106 34.30 1.89 1.50
C ASP A 106 34.19 0.55 2.23
N ARG A 107 32.98 0.02 2.32
CA ARG A 107 32.66 -1.27 2.95
C ARG A 107 31.79 -2.16 2.08
N GLN A 108 31.70 -3.44 2.43
CA GLN A 108 30.76 -4.33 1.79
C GLN A 108 29.31 -4.01 2.20
N PRO A 109 28.35 -3.99 1.24
CA PRO A 109 26.94 -3.77 1.55
C PRO A 109 26.34 -4.96 2.29
N ARG A 110 25.47 -4.69 3.25
CA ARG A 110 24.67 -5.71 3.93
C ARG A 110 23.27 -5.76 3.32
N LEU A 111 23.14 -6.55 2.27
CA LEU A 111 21.92 -6.65 1.47
C LEU A 111 20.83 -7.49 2.18
N LYS A 112 19.58 -7.25 1.80
CA LYS A 112 18.39 -7.97 2.26
C LYS A 112 17.93 -9.04 1.27
N ILE A 113 18.22 -8.87 -0.02
CA ILE A 113 18.12 -9.90 -1.03
C ILE A 113 19.52 -10.47 -1.24
N LEU A 114 19.73 -11.71 -0.79
CA LEU A 114 21.03 -12.37 -0.88
C LEU A 114 21.07 -13.24 -2.12
N GLU A 115 22.18 -13.13 -2.85
CA GLU A 115 22.43 -13.86 -4.09
C GLU A 115 23.85 -14.42 -4.09
N ASN A 116 24.02 -15.67 -4.54
CA ASN A 116 25.31 -16.26 -4.85
C ASN A 116 25.26 -16.92 -6.24
N GLU A 117 26.26 -17.69 -6.60
CA GLU A 117 26.30 -18.35 -7.93
C GLU A 117 25.14 -19.32 -8.18
N LYS A 118 24.60 -19.94 -7.12
CA LYS A 118 23.63 -21.06 -7.21
C LYS A 118 22.23 -20.65 -6.76
N ASN A 119 22.14 -19.82 -5.73
CA ASN A 119 20.88 -19.55 -5.02
C ASN A 119 20.67 -18.07 -4.78
N ALA A 120 19.39 -17.70 -4.64
CA ALA A 120 18.97 -16.43 -4.08
C ALA A 120 17.94 -16.67 -2.98
N ILE A 121 17.89 -15.74 -1.99
CA ILE A 121 16.98 -15.81 -0.86
C ILE A 121 16.62 -14.43 -0.36
N PHE A 122 15.37 -14.24 0.07
CA PHE A 122 14.97 -13.05 0.85
C PHE A 122 13.98 -13.43 1.97
N ASN A 123 13.89 -12.58 2.98
CA ASN A 123 12.92 -12.69 4.06
C ASN A 123 11.59 -12.07 3.63
N THR A 124 10.50 -12.84 3.65
CA THR A 124 9.16 -12.40 3.24
C THR A 124 8.51 -11.42 4.22
N GLY A 125 9.02 -11.30 5.45
CA GLY A 125 8.37 -10.57 6.54
C GLY A 125 7.20 -11.32 7.17
N LEU A 126 6.85 -12.49 6.66
CA LEU A 126 5.83 -13.38 7.23
C LEU A 126 6.47 -14.37 8.21
N VAL A 127 5.62 -14.95 9.04
CA VAL A 127 5.99 -15.97 10.04
C VAL A 127 5.05 -17.17 9.95
N ASP A 128 5.50 -18.31 10.43
CA ASP A 128 4.66 -19.50 10.59
C ASP A 128 3.88 -19.50 11.92
N SER A 129 3.23 -20.60 12.25
CA SER A 129 2.38 -20.75 13.45
C SER A 129 3.14 -20.66 14.79
N ILE A 130 4.47 -20.78 14.78
CA ILE A 130 5.33 -20.61 15.97
C ILE A 130 6.20 -19.34 15.88
N TYR A 131 5.87 -18.44 14.96
CA TYR A 131 6.55 -17.16 14.69
C TYR A 131 7.98 -17.28 14.15
N ASP A 132 8.34 -18.41 13.52
CA ASP A 132 9.58 -18.52 12.77
C ASP A 132 9.48 -17.74 11.44
N PRO A 133 10.52 -16.93 11.08
CA PRO A 133 10.51 -16.19 9.83
C PRO A 133 10.46 -17.10 8.59
N ILE A 134 9.65 -16.71 7.61
CA ILE A 134 9.52 -17.39 6.32
C ILE A 134 10.39 -16.70 5.28
N TYR A 135 11.15 -17.48 4.54
CA TYR A 135 12.02 -17.05 3.46
C TYR A 135 11.50 -17.54 2.11
N ALA A 136 11.77 -16.79 1.07
CA ALA A 136 11.59 -17.23 -0.32
C ALA A 136 12.92 -17.74 -0.86
N PHE A 137 12.93 -18.94 -1.41
CA PHE A 137 14.12 -19.63 -1.93
C PHE A 137 14.06 -19.72 -3.45
N PHE A 138 15.21 -19.47 -4.09
CA PHE A 138 15.34 -19.50 -5.53
C PHE A 138 16.64 -20.21 -5.93
N SER A 139 16.63 -20.91 -7.06
CA SER A 139 17.83 -21.45 -7.70
C SER A 139 18.17 -20.65 -8.96
N ARG A 140 19.46 -20.67 -9.35
CA ARG A 140 19.88 -20.05 -10.60
C ARG A 140 19.12 -20.67 -11.77
N ASN A 141 18.65 -19.83 -12.68
CA ASN A 141 17.99 -20.31 -13.90
C ASN A 141 19.03 -20.89 -14.86
N THR A 142 19.12 -22.22 -14.89
CA THR A 142 20.04 -22.97 -15.77
C THR A 142 19.27 -24.08 -16.47
N GLY A 143 19.51 -24.26 -17.78
CA GLY A 143 19.05 -25.39 -18.55
C GLY A 143 17.54 -25.50 -18.75
N LYS A 144 16.79 -26.10 -17.79
CA LYS A 144 15.37 -26.44 -17.95
C LYS A 144 14.45 -25.25 -18.28
N TYR A 145 14.76 -24.07 -17.79
CA TYR A 145 13.98 -22.86 -17.99
C TYR A 145 14.77 -21.79 -18.78
N ALA A 146 15.74 -22.21 -19.59
CA ALA A 146 16.58 -21.30 -20.38
C ALA A 146 15.79 -20.42 -21.38
N SER A 147 14.54 -20.79 -21.70
CA SER A 147 13.66 -20.00 -22.57
C SER A 147 13.03 -18.78 -21.87
N VAL A 148 13.10 -18.68 -20.53
CA VAL A 148 12.61 -17.51 -19.78
C VAL A 148 13.78 -16.59 -19.43
N THR A 149 13.48 -15.29 -19.34
CA THR A 149 14.50 -14.25 -19.16
C THR A 149 14.93 -14.04 -17.71
N GLN A 150 14.13 -14.52 -16.76
CA GLN A 150 14.40 -14.34 -15.35
C GLN A 150 15.68 -15.09 -14.91
N PRO A 151 16.56 -14.43 -14.16
CA PRO A 151 17.82 -15.05 -13.69
C PRO A 151 17.61 -16.14 -12.64
N TRP A 152 16.46 -16.10 -11.94
CA TRP A 152 16.15 -17.01 -10.85
C TRP A 152 14.88 -17.81 -11.12
N VAL A 153 14.80 -18.99 -10.52
CA VAL A 153 13.62 -19.87 -10.54
C VAL A 153 13.18 -20.12 -9.10
N PHE A 154 11.92 -19.83 -8.80
CA PHE A 154 11.35 -20.07 -7.49
C PHE A 154 11.39 -21.56 -7.11
N ILE A 155 11.80 -21.85 -5.88
CA ILE A 155 11.85 -23.19 -5.29
C ILE A 155 10.69 -23.36 -4.30
N ALA A 156 10.68 -22.56 -3.22
CA ALA A 156 9.71 -22.68 -2.13
C ALA A 156 9.66 -21.43 -1.25
N PHE A 157 8.60 -21.32 -0.50
CA PHE A 157 8.57 -20.56 0.76
C PHE A 157 8.79 -21.54 1.91
N ALA A 158 9.65 -21.22 2.86
CA ALA A 158 9.93 -22.10 4.00
C ALA A 158 10.65 -21.35 5.14
N THR A 159 10.63 -21.92 6.34
CA THR A 159 11.44 -21.44 7.48
C THR A 159 12.90 -21.88 7.38
N ALA A 160 13.76 -21.29 8.21
CA ALA A 160 15.19 -21.60 8.21
C ALA A 160 15.49 -23.06 8.61
N ASN A 161 14.64 -23.69 9.40
CA ASN A 161 14.82 -25.07 9.90
C ASN A 161 14.16 -26.12 9.00
N SER A 162 13.82 -25.75 7.75
CA SER A 162 13.22 -26.64 6.76
C SER A 162 14.25 -27.48 5.98
N TYR A 163 13.75 -28.26 5.02
CA TYR A 163 14.59 -28.98 4.04
C TYR A 163 15.61 -28.07 3.32
N TYR A 164 15.34 -26.76 3.24
CA TYR A 164 16.18 -25.77 2.55
C TYR A 164 17.23 -25.11 3.46
N GLN A 165 17.45 -25.63 4.67
CA GLN A 165 18.45 -25.12 5.62
C GLN A 165 19.84 -24.96 5.00
N ASN A 166 20.27 -25.90 4.18
CA ASN A 166 21.58 -25.86 3.53
C ASN A 166 21.75 -24.64 2.62
N ILE A 167 20.68 -24.18 1.96
CA ILE A 167 20.74 -22.96 1.14
C ILE A 167 21.02 -21.73 2.00
N ILE A 168 20.41 -21.63 3.20
CA ILE A 168 20.64 -20.49 4.11
C ILE A 168 22.09 -20.49 4.61
N THR A 169 22.66 -21.66 4.89
CA THR A 169 24.04 -21.76 5.41
C THR A 169 25.11 -21.42 4.36
N ASP A 170 24.76 -21.40 3.08
CA ASP A 170 25.62 -20.93 2.00
C ASP A 170 25.85 -19.41 1.99
N PHE A 171 25.09 -18.66 2.81
CA PHE A 171 25.22 -17.21 2.94
C PHE A 171 25.84 -16.82 4.27
N ALA A 172 26.62 -15.74 4.28
CA ALA A 172 27.31 -15.26 5.46
C ALA A 172 26.38 -14.84 6.63
N TYR A 173 25.11 -14.52 6.31
CA TYR A 173 24.07 -14.16 7.28
C TYR A 173 22.68 -14.47 6.73
N LYS A 174 21.69 -14.56 7.62
CA LYS A 174 20.28 -14.70 7.23
C LYS A 174 19.73 -13.36 6.74
N PRO A 175 18.95 -13.33 5.64
CA PRO A 175 18.37 -12.09 5.16
C PRO A 175 17.36 -11.54 6.19
N ILE A 176 17.44 -10.23 6.43
CA ILE A 176 16.52 -9.52 7.33
C ILE A 176 15.30 -9.04 6.54
N ARG A 177 14.18 -8.86 7.25
CA ARG A 177 12.93 -8.37 6.65
C ARG A 177 13.05 -6.91 6.20
N ALA A 178 12.12 -6.47 5.35
CA ALA A 178 11.95 -5.07 5.00
C ALA A 178 11.66 -4.21 6.24
N GLU A 179 12.19 -3.00 6.26
CA GLU A 179 11.99 -2.00 7.30
C GLU A 179 11.22 -0.81 6.74
N TYR A 180 10.12 -0.44 7.39
CA TYR A 180 9.23 0.61 6.93
C TYR A 180 9.28 1.87 7.78
N PHE A 181 9.90 1.81 8.95
CA PHE A 181 10.06 2.92 9.89
C PHE A 181 11.35 2.75 10.68
N THR A 182 11.89 3.85 11.17
CA THR A 182 13.09 3.87 12.02
C THR A 182 12.72 4.04 13.49
N ASN A 183 11.79 4.96 13.77
CA ASN A 183 11.38 5.24 15.14
C ASN A 183 9.97 4.69 15.39
N PRO A 184 9.75 3.91 16.46
CA PRO A 184 8.41 3.44 16.81
C PRO A 184 7.37 4.56 17.04
N SER A 185 7.82 5.76 17.46
CA SER A 185 6.96 6.95 17.59
C SER A 185 6.30 7.37 16.28
N ASP A 186 6.92 7.07 15.14
CA ASP A 186 6.37 7.41 13.82
C ASP A 186 5.12 6.60 13.46
N LEU A 187 4.87 5.51 14.21
CA LEU A 187 3.68 4.66 14.03
C LEU A 187 2.41 5.23 14.67
N TYR A 188 2.53 6.29 15.46
CA TYR A 188 1.42 6.88 16.21
C TYR A 188 1.15 8.31 15.78
N TYR A 189 -0.13 8.68 15.81
CA TYR A 189 -0.54 10.07 15.59
C TYR A 189 -0.32 10.87 16.88
N ASP A 190 0.37 12.00 16.78
CA ASP A 190 0.53 12.92 17.90
C ASP A 190 -0.75 13.76 18.07
N CYS A 191 -1.53 13.43 19.10
CA CYS A 191 -2.78 14.13 19.42
C CYS A 191 -2.58 15.58 19.90
N ASN A 192 -1.35 15.96 20.25
CA ASN A 192 -1.02 17.33 20.66
C ASN A 192 -0.60 18.20 19.45
N ALA A 193 -0.38 17.58 18.29
CA ALA A 193 -0.06 18.32 17.08
C ALA A 193 -1.25 19.15 16.61
N GLN A 194 -0.95 20.18 15.81
CA GLN A 194 -1.99 20.95 15.13
C GLN A 194 -2.80 20.05 14.18
N LYS A 195 -4.04 20.47 13.91
CA LYS A 195 -4.87 19.78 12.91
C LYS A 195 -4.13 19.71 11.58
N PRO A 196 -4.25 18.60 10.83
CA PRO A 196 -3.61 18.45 9.53
C PRO A 196 -3.97 19.58 8.57
N THR A 197 -2.97 20.11 7.88
CA THR A 197 -3.19 21.02 6.76
C THR A 197 -3.65 20.24 5.54
N ILE A 198 -4.80 20.57 4.96
CA ILE A 198 -5.42 19.78 3.88
C ILE A 198 -6.00 20.73 2.83
N ASN A 199 -5.64 20.48 1.59
CA ASN A 199 -6.32 21.10 0.44
C ASN A 199 -7.46 20.18 -0.02
N TRP A 200 -8.66 20.37 0.54
CA TRP A 200 -9.81 19.53 0.24
C TRP A 200 -10.29 19.63 -1.21
N GLU A 201 -10.22 20.79 -1.80
CA GLU A 201 -10.63 21.02 -3.20
C GLU A 201 -9.77 20.16 -4.14
N HIS A 202 -8.45 20.18 -3.91
CA HIS A 202 -7.51 19.36 -4.67
C HIS A 202 -7.74 17.85 -4.44
N ILE A 203 -7.96 17.46 -3.16
CA ILE A 203 -8.24 16.04 -2.85
C ILE A 203 -9.54 15.58 -3.52
N ILE A 204 -10.61 16.36 -3.50
CA ILE A 204 -11.88 16.02 -4.14
C ILE A 204 -11.68 15.88 -5.65
N LYS A 205 -11.03 16.87 -6.30
CA LYS A 205 -10.81 16.87 -7.74
C LYS A 205 -10.01 15.66 -8.21
N ASP A 206 -8.91 15.35 -7.52
CA ASP A 206 -7.97 14.32 -7.96
C ASP A 206 -8.40 12.90 -7.56
N ASN A 207 -9.34 12.77 -6.63
CA ASN A 207 -9.73 11.48 -6.08
C ASN A 207 -11.24 11.24 -6.10
N ILE A 208 -11.97 11.93 -6.96
CA ILE A 208 -13.43 11.82 -7.07
C ILE A 208 -13.89 10.35 -7.26
N GLU A 209 -13.14 9.56 -8.00
CA GLU A 209 -13.40 8.13 -8.23
C GLU A 209 -13.31 7.25 -6.97
N ARG A 210 -12.70 7.76 -5.89
CA ARG A 210 -12.54 7.06 -4.60
C ARG A 210 -13.64 7.40 -3.62
N LEU A 211 -14.44 8.44 -3.93
CA LEU A 211 -15.51 8.88 -3.06
C LEU A 211 -16.78 8.04 -3.26
N PRO A 212 -17.53 7.74 -2.19
CA PRO A 212 -18.83 7.12 -2.33
C PRO A 212 -19.75 7.98 -3.18
N ILE A 213 -20.33 7.41 -4.23
CA ILE A 213 -21.20 8.17 -5.14
C ILE A 213 -22.43 8.75 -4.41
N GLY A 214 -22.94 8.04 -3.40
CA GLY A 214 -24.05 8.53 -2.57
C GLY A 214 -23.68 9.78 -1.75
N PHE A 215 -22.43 9.90 -1.32
CA PHE A 215 -21.92 11.11 -0.68
C PHE A 215 -21.86 12.27 -1.67
N VAL A 216 -21.31 12.02 -2.87
CA VAL A 216 -21.18 13.04 -3.92
C VAL A 216 -22.54 13.55 -4.35
N LYS A 217 -23.53 12.65 -4.56
CA LYS A 217 -24.91 12.99 -4.95
C LYS A 217 -25.63 13.93 -3.98
N LYS A 218 -25.34 13.84 -2.68
CA LYS A 218 -26.04 14.66 -1.65
C LYS A 218 -25.78 16.16 -1.76
N GLY A 219 -24.67 16.57 -2.34
CA GLY A 219 -24.35 17.99 -2.55
C GLY A 219 -24.68 18.49 -3.96
N ALA A 220 -25.07 17.58 -4.86
CA ALA A 220 -25.30 17.92 -6.25
C ALA A 220 -26.51 18.83 -6.44
N THR A 221 -26.37 19.77 -7.36
CA THR A 221 -27.50 20.55 -7.87
C THR A 221 -28.49 19.63 -8.59
N ASP A 222 -29.78 19.93 -8.49
CA ASP A 222 -30.84 19.14 -9.11
C ASP A 222 -30.62 18.97 -10.63
N GLY A 223 -30.74 17.72 -11.09
CA GLY A 223 -30.66 17.37 -12.51
C GLY A 223 -29.27 16.98 -13.03
N TYR A 224 -28.23 16.88 -12.19
CA TYR A 224 -26.95 16.34 -12.65
C TYR A 224 -27.10 14.87 -13.11
N PRO A 225 -26.65 14.48 -14.33
CA PRO A 225 -26.85 13.16 -14.87
C PRO A 225 -25.85 12.14 -14.31
N PHE A 226 -26.14 11.56 -13.15
CA PHE A 226 -25.31 10.51 -12.57
C PHE A 226 -25.47 9.19 -13.33
N ILE A 227 -24.34 8.51 -13.59
CA ILE A 227 -24.32 7.14 -14.10
C ILE A 227 -24.35 6.18 -12.91
N GLU A 228 -25.32 5.26 -12.89
CA GLU A 228 -25.48 4.34 -11.73
C GLU A 228 -24.41 3.26 -11.64
N ASN A 229 -23.97 2.71 -12.78
CA ASN A 229 -22.96 1.65 -12.82
C ASN A 229 -21.72 2.08 -13.62
N VAL A 230 -20.97 3.04 -13.06
CA VAL A 230 -19.76 3.58 -13.66
C VAL A 230 -18.68 2.51 -13.86
N GLU A 231 -18.61 1.53 -12.95
CA GLU A 231 -17.62 0.46 -13.02
C GLU A 231 -17.80 -0.47 -14.23
N ALA A 232 -19.00 -0.56 -14.77
CA ALA A 232 -19.28 -1.30 -16.00
C ALA A 232 -18.78 -0.58 -17.27
N LEU A 233 -18.45 0.70 -17.20
CA LEU A 233 -17.95 1.46 -18.33
C LEU A 233 -16.52 1.02 -18.70
N PRO A 234 -16.17 1.04 -20.01
CA PRO A 234 -14.79 0.93 -20.44
C PRO A 234 -13.92 2.00 -19.76
N LYS A 235 -12.67 1.63 -19.44
CA LYS A 235 -11.74 2.49 -18.69
C LYS A 235 -11.62 3.94 -19.20
N PRO A 236 -11.54 4.20 -20.53
CA PRO A 236 -11.49 5.58 -21.04
C PRO A 236 -12.74 6.38 -20.76
N GLN A 237 -13.95 5.74 -20.91
CA GLN A 237 -15.24 6.40 -20.67
C GLN A 237 -15.47 6.65 -19.17
N ARG A 238 -15.03 5.74 -18.30
CA ARG A 238 -15.07 5.90 -16.86
C ARG A 238 -14.21 7.07 -16.40
N ARG A 239 -13.01 7.22 -16.97
CA ARG A 239 -12.13 8.35 -16.68
C ARG A 239 -12.76 9.67 -17.14
N ASP A 240 -13.26 9.75 -18.36
CA ASP A 240 -13.95 10.94 -18.88
C ASP A 240 -15.15 11.33 -18.03
N TYR A 241 -15.93 10.36 -17.53
CA TYR A 241 -17.03 10.60 -16.60
C TYR A 241 -16.55 11.22 -15.30
N TYR A 242 -15.52 10.68 -14.64
CA TYR A 242 -15.01 11.23 -13.39
C TYR A 242 -14.34 12.60 -13.59
N ASP A 243 -13.64 12.82 -14.70
CA ASP A 243 -13.08 14.13 -15.03
C ASP A 243 -14.18 15.19 -15.19
N LYS A 244 -15.29 14.86 -15.86
CA LYS A 244 -16.47 15.74 -16.01
C LYS A 244 -17.17 15.98 -14.67
N LEU A 245 -17.33 14.95 -13.85
CA LEU A 245 -17.93 15.06 -12.51
C LEU A 245 -17.09 15.98 -11.61
N ALA A 246 -15.77 15.80 -11.59
CA ALA A 246 -14.85 16.65 -10.84
C ALA A 246 -14.93 18.12 -11.30
N GLN A 247 -15.03 18.36 -12.61
CA GLN A 247 -15.17 19.70 -13.16
C GLN A 247 -16.53 20.32 -12.80
N ALA A 248 -17.62 19.54 -12.82
CA ALA A 248 -18.94 20.02 -12.41
C ALA A 248 -18.97 20.46 -10.95
N ILE A 249 -18.39 19.64 -10.06
CA ILE A 249 -18.27 19.98 -8.63
C ILE A 249 -17.44 21.24 -8.44
N TYR A 250 -16.32 21.37 -9.16
CA TYR A 250 -15.46 22.56 -9.03
C TYR A 250 -16.12 23.86 -9.51
N ASN A 251 -17.01 23.78 -10.50
CA ASN A 251 -17.74 24.93 -11.04
C ASN A 251 -19.00 25.27 -10.23
N ASP A 252 -19.41 24.43 -9.28
CA ASP A 252 -20.57 24.63 -8.40
C ASP A 252 -20.07 24.89 -6.97
N GLU A 253 -20.07 26.16 -6.58
CA GLU A 253 -19.54 26.60 -5.29
C GLU A 253 -20.30 25.96 -4.11
N ASP A 254 -21.62 25.85 -4.19
CA ASP A 254 -22.44 25.26 -3.13
C ASP A 254 -22.15 23.77 -2.98
N TRP A 255 -22.02 23.05 -4.09
CA TRP A 255 -21.67 21.64 -4.08
C TRP A 255 -20.28 21.41 -3.47
N LEU A 256 -19.27 22.16 -3.93
CA LEU A 256 -17.91 22.06 -3.42
C LEU A 256 -17.85 22.43 -1.93
N GLN A 257 -18.57 23.47 -1.50
CA GLN A 257 -18.66 23.87 -0.10
C GLN A 257 -19.33 22.79 0.76
N PHE A 258 -20.41 22.17 0.27
CA PHE A 258 -21.05 21.04 0.95
C PHE A 258 -20.07 19.91 1.19
N LEU A 259 -19.37 19.44 0.16
CA LEU A 259 -18.40 18.33 0.27
C LEU A 259 -17.23 18.68 1.21
N THR A 260 -16.63 19.86 1.08
CA THR A 260 -15.52 20.29 1.93
C THR A 260 -15.92 20.43 3.39
N THR A 261 -17.13 20.92 3.66
CA THR A 261 -17.68 21.03 5.04
C THR A 261 -17.86 19.62 5.65
N ARG A 262 -18.39 18.69 4.89
CA ARG A 262 -18.55 17.29 5.35
C ARG A 262 -17.19 16.64 5.62
N PHE A 263 -16.19 16.86 4.78
CA PHE A 263 -14.84 16.37 5.02
C PHE A 263 -14.22 16.94 6.31
N ARG A 264 -14.34 18.25 6.54
CA ARG A 264 -13.85 18.89 7.77
C ARG A 264 -14.50 18.30 9.02
N ASN A 265 -15.82 18.12 8.99
CA ASN A 265 -16.55 17.51 10.09
C ASN A 265 -16.14 16.05 10.32
N ALA A 266 -15.93 15.27 9.26
CA ALA A 266 -15.46 13.89 9.36
C ALA A 266 -14.04 13.82 9.95
N LEU A 267 -13.14 14.74 9.57
CA LEU A 267 -11.80 14.86 10.14
C LEU A 267 -11.85 15.18 11.64
N ASP A 268 -12.69 16.12 12.08
CA ASP A 268 -12.81 16.47 13.50
C ASP A 268 -13.27 15.27 14.34
N ILE A 269 -14.19 14.48 13.80
CA ILE A 269 -14.63 13.22 14.44
C ILE A 269 -13.47 12.20 14.45
N ALA A 270 -12.72 12.06 13.37
CA ALA A 270 -11.58 11.15 13.28
C ALA A 270 -10.50 11.50 14.31
N LEU A 271 -10.15 12.79 14.44
CA LEU A 271 -9.18 13.26 15.42
C LEU A 271 -9.66 13.02 16.87
N SER A 272 -10.96 13.22 17.14
CA SER A 272 -11.55 12.89 18.44
C SER A 272 -11.47 11.39 18.75
N ARG A 273 -11.67 10.52 17.74
CA ARG A 273 -11.49 9.07 17.88
C ARG A 273 -10.03 8.69 18.16
N VAL A 274 -9.07 9.33 17.49
CA VAL A 274 -7.63 9.09 17.72
C VAL A 274 -7.25 9.51 19.14
N ALA A 275 -7.73 10.65 19.62
CA ALA A 275 -7.49 11.12 21.00
C ALA A 275 -8.06 10.16 22.05
N TRP A 276 -9.19 9.53 21.74
CA TRP A 276 -9.79 8.50 22.60
C TRP A 276 -9.06 7.15 22.51
N ASN A 277 -8.66 6.74 21.30
CA ASN A 277 -7.99 5.47 21.03
C ASN A 277 -6.90 5.68 19.97
N TYR A 278 -5.65 5.69 20.41
CA TYR A 278 -4.49 5.89 19.53
C TYR A 278 -4.40 4.88 18.36
N LYS A 279 -4.96 3.67 18.53
CA LYS A 279 -5.02 2.65 17.47
C LYS A 279 -5.94 3.02 16.31
N THR A 280 -6.73 4.09 16.44
CA THR A 280 -7.59 4.60 15.36
C THR A 280 -6.76 5.11 14.18
N ALA A 281 -5.63 5.78 14.44
CA ALA A 281 -4.69 6.15 13.40
C ALA A 281 -3.84 4.90 13.04
N ILE A 282 -3.84 4.52 11.78
CA ILE A 282 -3.16 3.28 11.33
C ILE A 282 -1.93 3.66 10.50
N PRO A 283 -0.74 3.16 10.85
CA PRO A 283 0.45 3.40 10.05
C PRO A 283 0.34 2.73 8.68
N VAL A 284 0.76 3.44 7.65
CA VAL A 284 0.71 2.99 6.27
C VAL A 284 2.02 3.34 5.56
N TYR A 285 2.51 2.41 4.76
CA TYR A 285 3.64 2.68 3.89
C TYR A 285 3.14 3.16 2.52
N TYR A 286 3.47 4.41 2.19
CA TYR A 286 3.13 4.99 0.90
C TYR A 286 4.20 4.62 -0.12
N VAL A 287 3.91 3.61 -0.92
CA VAL A 287 4.88 2.95 -1.82
C VAL A 287 5.50 3.92 -2.83
N THR A 288 4.70 4.86 -3.36
CA THR A 288 5.15 5.81 -4.38
C THR A 288 6.29 6.72 -3.90
N ASP A 289 6.18 7.19 -2.66
CA ASP A 289 7.13 8.15 -2.08
C ASP A 289 8.12 7.49 -1.12
N HIS A 290 7.99 6.18 -0.93
CA HIS A 290 8.77 5.41 0.05
C HIS A 290 8.70 5.95 1.48
N LYS A 291 7.54 6.51 1.86
CA LYS A 291 7.34 7.18 3.15
C LYS A 291 6.33 6.48 4.02
N LEU A 292 6.58 6.55 5.31
CA LEU A 292 5.60 6.25 6.33
C LEU A 292 4.58 7.39 6.41
N SER A 293 3.31 7.04 6.49
CA SER A 293 2.18 7.95 6.69
C SER A 293 1.19 7.34 7.67
N LEU A 294 0.19 8.11 8.08
CA LEU A 294 -0.88 7.66 8.97
C LEU A 294 -2.23 7.78 8.27
N LEU A 295 -3.08 6.80 8.47
CA LEU A 295 -4.46 6.79 7.99
C LEU A 295 -5.41 7.30 9.08
N LEU A 296 -6.25 8.27 8.73
CA LEU A 296 -7.36 8.73 9.56
C LEU A 296 -8.69 8.30 8.93
N PRO A 297 -9.59 7.63 9.68
CA PRO A 297 -10.86 7.15 9.16
C PRO A 297 -11.86 8.28 8.94
N LEU A 298 -12.46 8.39 7.76
CA LEU A 298 -13.47 9.38 7.44
C LEU A 298 -14.83 8.72 7.17
N ALA A 299 -15.84 9.11 7.95
CA ALA A 299 -17.22 8.74 7.78
C ALA A 299 -17.98 9.89 7.06
N LEU A 300 -18.29 9.71 5.78
CA LEU A 300 -18.84 10.73 4.91
C LEU A 300 -20.34 10.60 4.72
N GLU A 301 -20.83 9.36 4.52
CA GLU A 301 -22.25 9.10 4.24
C GLU A 301 -23.07 8.91 5.49
N LYS A 302 -22.63 8.04 6.40
CA LYS A 302 -23.34 7.67 7.62
C LYS A 302 -22.42 7.76 8.82
N LYS A 303 -22.96 8.31 9.91
CA LYS A 303 -22.23 8.41 11.18
C LYS A 303 -21.75 7.02 11.65
N GLY A 304 -20.45 6.93 11.91
CA GLY A 304 -19.84 5.71 12.44
C GLY A 304 -19.43 4.66 11.39
N VAL A 305 -19.87 4.78 10.14
CA VAL A 305 -19.45 3.92 9.02
C VAL A 305 -18.32 4.62 8.28
N ILE A 306 -17.16 3.99 8.22
CA ILE A 306 -16.00 4.56 7.55
C ILE A 306 -16.09 4.24 6.05
N ASP A 307 -16.00 5.28 5.24
CA ASP A 307 -16.11 5.19 3.79
C ASP A 307 -14.75 5.23 3.11
N VAL A 308 -13.85 6.10 3.60
CA VAL A 308 -12.51 6.30 3.06
C VAL A 308 -11.53 6.61 4.19
N ALA A 309 -10.24 6.53 3.90
CA ALA A 309 -9.17 6.90 4.82
C ALA A 309 -8.36 8.08 4.27
N LEU A 310 -8.14 9.11 5.09
CA LEU A 310 -7.24 10.21 4.77
C LEU A 310 -5.80 9.78 5.05
N VAL A 311 -4.92 9.95 4.07
CA VAL A 311 -3.48 9.73 4.22
C VAL A 311 -2.83 11.00 4.72
N CYS A 312 -2.27 10.96 5.93
CA CYS A 312 -1.56 12.06 6.58
C CYS A 312 -0.06 11.77 6.61
N GLU A 313 0.71 12.61 5.94
CA GLU A 313 2.18 12.62 6.03
C GLU A 313 2.59 13.41 7.27
N HIS A 314 3.44 12.81 8.11
CA HIS A 314 4.08 13.49 9.21
C HIS A 314 5.20 14.39 8.69
N LYS A 315 5.22 15.64 9.14
CA LYS A 315 6.29 16.58 8.91
C LYS A 315 6.74 17.17 10.23
N MET A 316 8.00 16.98 10.56
CA MET A 316 8.62 17.69 11.67
C MET A 316 9.16 19.02 11.14
N ASP A 317 8.82 20.12 11.77
CA ASP A 317 9.52 21.39 11.58
C ASP A 317 10.82 21.33 12.36
N GLU A 318 11.94 21.17 11.63
CA GLU A 318 13.28 21.04 12.22
C GLU A 318 13.66 22.27 13.07
N ALA A 319 13.12 23.46 12.76
CA ALA A 319 13.45 24.70 13.46
C ALA A 319 12.73 24.81 14.82
N SER A 320 11.48 24.38 14.91
CA SER A 320 10.66 24.49 16.12
C SER A 320 10.50 23.16 16.88
N GLY A 321 10.84 22.02 16.25
CA GLY A 321 10.58 20.69 16.79
C GLY A 321 9.09 20.31 16.83
N VAL A 322 8.24 21.12 16.18
CA VAL A 322 6.78 20.92 16.20
C VAL A 322 6.38 19.86 15.18
N ASN A 323 5.60 18.89 15.63
CA ASN A 323 4.97 17.90 14.77
C ASN A 323 3.82 18.52 13.99
N ASN A 324 3.86 18.39 12.67
CA ASN A 324 2.81 18.81 11.77
C ASN A 324 2.36 17.65 10.89
N TYR A 325 1.10 17.68 10.47
CA TYR A 325 0.56 16.69 9.54
C TYR A 325 0.00 17.37 8.30
N VAL A 326 0.22 16.74 7.13
CA VAL A 326 -0.31 17.21 5.85
C VAL A 326 -1.15 16.09 5.25
N GLY A 327 -2.45 16.37 5.02
CA GLY A 327 -3.32 15.46 4.29
C GLY A 327 -2.94 15.45 2.80
N ARG A 328 -2.55 14.28 2.29
CA ARG A 328 -2.05 14.14 0.91
C ARG A 328 -3.09 13.67 -0.07
N THR A 329 -3.86 12.67 0.33
CA THR A 329 -4.85 12.00 -0.53
C THR A 329 -5.81 11.21 0.34
N ILE A 330 -6.83 10.63 -0.29
CA ILE A 330 -7.72 9.65 0.33
C ILE A 330 -7.52 8.28 -0.30
N PHE A 331 -7.65 7.25 0.52
CA PHE A 331 -7.66 5.86 0.10
C PHE A 331 -9.04 5.26 0.25
N THR A 332 -9.44 4.39 -0.68
CA THR A 332 -10.49 3.41 -0.41
C THR A 332 -10.05 2.46 0.69
N LEU A 333 -10.97 1.77 1.36
CA LEU A 333 -10.60 0.83 2.43
C LEU A 333 -9.70 -0.31 1.93
N GLN A 334 -9.86 -0.77 0.68
CA GLN A 334 -8.95 -1.76 0.08
C GLN A 334 -7.52 -1.22 -0.08
N MET A 335 -7.38 0.01 -0.59
CA MET A 335 -6.07 0.67 -0.70
C MET A 335 -5.44 0.86 0.68
N ALA A 336 -6.24 1.32 1.64
CA ALA A 336 -5.82 1.52 3.03
C ALA A 336 -5.30 0.22 3.65
N TYR A 337 -6.06 -0.87 3.53
CA TYR A 337 -5.69 -2.18 4.07
C TYR A 337 -4.40 -2.71 3.43
N ASN A 338 -4.29 -2.70 2.09
CA ASN A 338 -3.12 -3.19 1.37
C ASN A 338 -1.82 -2.48 1.79
N ASN A 339 -1.87 -1.16 1.93
CA ASN A 339 -0.68 -0.38 2.29
C ASN A 339 -0.36 -0.47 3.79
N ALA A 340 -1.36 -0.57 4.66
CA ALA A 340 -1.17 -0.78 6.09
C ALA A 340 -0.59 -2.17 6.38
N ARG A 341 -1.07 -3.21 5.65
CA ARG A 341 -0.60 -4.59 5.82
C ARG A 341 0.89 -4.77 5.53
N LEU A 342 1.52 -3.89 4.75
CA LEU A 342 2.97 -3.92 4.53
C LEU A 342 3.74 -3.76 5.83
N ILE A 343 3.27 -2.90 6.74
CA ILE A 343 3.91 -2.66 8.03
C ILE A 343 3.55 -3.76 9.03
N THR A 344 2.24 -3.97 9.20
CA THR A 344 1.68 -4.95 10.13
C THR A 344 0.26 -5.32 9.73
N ARG A 345 -0.25 -6.44 10.24
CA ARG A 345 -1.68 -6.74 10.15
C ARG A 345 -2.46 -5.63 10.89
N PRO A 346 -3.36 -4.92 10.22
CA PRO A 346 -4.20 -3.93 10.88
C PRO A 346 -5.00 -4.56 12.03
N ASP A 347 -4.93 -3.94 13.21
CA ASP A 347 -5.67 -4.32 14.41
C ASP A 347 -6.51 -3.12 14.84
N SER A 348 -7.59 -2.86 14.11
CA SER A 348 -8.49 -1.73 14.34
C SER A 348 -9.92 -2.09 13.99
N ASP A 349 -10.86 -1.49 14.70
CA ASP A 349 -12.31 -1.68 14.54
C ASP A 349 -12.88 -1.15 13.21
N TRP A 350 -12.12 -0.39 12.45
CA TRP A 350 -12.58 0.23 11.22
C TRP A 350 -11.83 -0.23 9.96
N LEU A 351 -10.73 -0.97 10.08
CA LEU A 351 -9.93 -1.44 8.95
C LEU A 351 -9.64 -2.94 9.10
N MET A 352 -10.55 -3.75 8.60
CA MET A 352 -10.41 -5.21 8.51
C MET A 352 -10.63 -5.66 7.07
N ALA A 353 -10.06 -6.80 6.69
CA ALA A 353 -10.13 -7.31 5.31
C ALA A 353 -11.56 -7.50 4.78
N ASP A 354 -12.49 -7.92 5.64
CA ASP A 354 -13.90 -8.12 5.30
C ASP A 354 -14.73 -6.83 5.21
N MET A 355 -14.24 -5.72 5.78
CA MET A 355 -14.85 -4.40 5.63
C MET A 355 -14.44 -3.70 4.33
N CYS A 356 -13.43 -4.21 3.65
CA CYS A 356 -12.89 -3.61 2.42
C CYS A 356 -13.67 -4.00 1.15
N ILE A 357 -14.85 -4.57 1.30
CA ILE A 357 -15.71 -4.88 0.16
C ILE A 357 -16.32 -3.58 -0.36
N THR A 358 -15.98 -3.24 -1.60
CA THR A 358 -16.65 -2.15 -2.32
C THR A 358 -18.11 -2.53 -2.53
N LYS A 359 -19.02 -1.70 -2.01
CA LYS A 359 -20.46 -1.83 -2.24
C LYS A 359 -20.84 -1.39 -3.62
#